data_dc1cac301172c6f285d2b3a7dc14e524
#
_entry.id   dc1cac301172c6f285d2b3a7dc14e524
#
_cell.length_a   1.000
_cell.length_b   1.000
_cell.length_c   1.000
_cell.angle_alpha   90.00
_cell.angle_beta   90.00
_cell.angle_gamma   90.00
#
_symmetry.space_group_name_H-M   'P 1'
#
loop_
_entity.id
_entity.type
_entity.pdbx_description
1 polymer ?
#
loop_
_entity_poly.entity_id
_entity_poly.type
_entity_poly.pdbx_seq_one_letter_code
_entity_poly.pdbx_strand_id
1 'polypeptide(L)'
;MQLLTHLLNPFTLGMMLLGCGFVALMQNGAKAFARGFMALPCLWRADPERDMLLARATMTRVDHVAQLRGLQCTDRVRAANPFLALAIRKLADTETVDRFEMWAEQALGDRRSRHETAHKFWLSVADVAPALGMAGTVIGLVGMFAGMDDPAKIGPSMALALLTTLYGVVLANLVAAPIATRLADLSERELAWQTELCQRMLRVARRETAPVRRASIREVA
;
A
#
# COMPACT_ATOMS: atom_id res chain seq x y z
N MET A 1 -19.49 -19.30 -28.44
CA MET A 1 -18.61 -20.01 -27.52
C MET A 1 -17.23 -20.28 -28.11
N GLN A 2 -17.09 -20.62 -29.38
CA GLN A 2 -15.77 -20.91 -30.01
C GLN A 2 -14.80 -19.70 -30.03
N LEU A 3 -15.27 -18.46 -30.16
CA LEU A 3 -14.43 -17.26 -30.11
C LEU A 3 -13.71 -17.08 -28.75
N LEU A 4 -14.40 -17.38 -27.65
CA LEU A 4 -13.85 -17.27 -26.30
C LEU A 4 -12.76 -18.32 -26.02
N THR A 5 -12.87 -19.52 -26.59
CA THR A 5 -11.85 -20.57 -26.42
C THR A 5 -10.58 -20.26 -27.23
N HIS A 6 -10.70 -19.57 -28.37
CA HIS A 6 -9.56 -19.09 -29.13
C HIS A 6 -8.90 -17.83 -28.50
N LEU A 7 -9.71 -16.98 -27.82
CA LEU A 7 -9.21 -15.81 -27.08
C LEU A 7 -8.53 -16.17 -25.75
N LEU A 8 -8.80 -17.34 -25.18
CA LEU A 8 -8.19 -17.81 -23.94
C LEU A 8 -7.16 -18.91 -24.25
N ASN A 9 -5.99 -18.49 -24.76
CA ASN A 9 -4.87 -19.41 -24.89
C ASN A 9 -4.08 -19.45 -23.55
N PRO A 10 -4.24 -20.51 -22.72
CA PRO A 10 -3.64 -20.55 -21.39
C PRO A 10 -2.11 -20.55 -21.41
N PHE A 11 -1.51 -21.07 -22.47
CA PHE A 11 -0.06 -21.08 -22.64
C PHE A 11 0.47 -19.66 -22.84
N THR A 12 -0.11 -18.89 -23.76
CA THR A 12 0.30 -17.51 -24.05
C THR A 12 0.05 -16.60 -22.85
N LEU A 13 -1.10 -16.76 -22.17
CA LEU A 13 -1.41 -16.02 -20.96
C LEU A 13 -0.43 -16.34 -19.82
N GLY A 14 -0.13 -17.63 -19.61
CA GLY A 14 0.83 -18.07 -18.60
C GLY A 14 2.24 -17.53 -18.86
N MET A 15 2.70 -17.57 -20.10
CA MET A 15 4.00 -17.02 -20.49
C MET A 15 4.07 -15.51 -20.27
N MET A 16 2.97 -14.79 -20.57
CA MET A 16 2.85 -13.35 -20.33
C MET A 16 2.91 -12.99 -18.85
N LEU A 17 2.15 -13.71 -18.00
CA LEU A 17 2.17 -13.53 -16.57
C LEU A 17 3.53 -13.82 -15.94
N LEU A 18 4.18 -14.89 -16.38
CA LEU A 18 5.54 -15.23 -15.95
C LEU A 18 6.55 -14.17 -16.37
N GLY A 19 6.48 -13.69 -17.61
CA GLY A 19 7.34 -12.61 -18.12
C GLY A 19 7.17 -11.32 -17.33
N CYS A 20 5.92 -10.87 -17.12
CA CYS A 20 5.63 -9.70 -16.32
C CYS A 20 6.09 -9.86 -14.86
N GLY A 21 5.80 -11.02 -14.25
CA GLY A 21 6.23 -11.32 -12.89
C GLY A 21 7.74 -11.35 -12.74
N PHE A 22 8.44 -11.93 -13.70
CA PHE A 22 9.90 -11.97 -13.71
C PHE A 22 10.53 -10.58 -13.83
N VAL A 23 10.07 -9.77 -14.79
CA VAL A 23 10.59 -8.40 -14.96
C VAL A 23 10.28 -7.54 -13.74
N ALA A 24 9.06 -7.61 -13.21
CA ALA A 24 8.69 -6.87 -11.99
C ALA A 24 9.50 -7.33 -10.76
N LEU A 25 9.84 -8.63 -10.68
CA LEU A 25 10.73 -9.18 -9.65
C LEU A 25 12.15 -8.62 -9.79
N MET A 26 12.68 -8.56 -11.01
CA MET A 26 14.01 -8.00 -11.28
C MET A 26 14.09 -6.50 -10.94
N GLN A 27 13.05 -5.74 -11.28
CA GLN A 27 13.00 -4.30 -11.02
C GLN A 27 12.84 -3.95 -9.55
N ASN A 28 12.03 -4.70 -8.79
CA ASN A 28 11.63 -4.33 -7.44
C ASN A 28 12.18 -5.27 -6.36
N GLY A 29 12.73 -6.42 -6.74
CA GLY A 29 13.26 -7.44 -5.83
C GLY A 29 12.19 -8.33 -5.18
N ALA A 30 12.63 -9.46 -4.59
CA ALA A 30 11.76 -10.49 -4.02
C ALA A 30 10.88 -9.99 -2.86
N LYS A 31 11.37 -9.03 -2.08
CA LYS A 31 10.59 -8.45 -0.96
C LYS A 31 9.38 -7.66 -1.46
N ALA A 32 9.52 -6.93 -2.58
CA ALA A 32 8.44 -6.18 -3.18
C ALA A 32 7.40 -7.10 -3.82
N PHE A 33 7.85 -8.17 -4.48
CA PHE A 33 6.99 -9.21 -5.03
C PHE A 33 6.09 -9.82 -3.93
N ALA A 34 6.71 -10.30 -2.83
CA ALA A 34 5.95 -10.88 -1.72
C ALA A 34 4.95 -9.88 -1.11
N ARG A 35 5.36 -8.62 -0.89
CA ARG A 35 4.50 -7.57 -0.34
C ARG A 35 3.37 -7.18 -1.30
N GLY A 36 3.62 -7.14 -2.61
CA GLY A 36 2.61 -6.86 -3.62
C GLY A 36 1.46 -7.87 -3.57
N PHE A 37 1.79 -9.17 -3.46
CA PHE A 37 0.77 -10.22 -3.33
C PHE A 37 0.12 -10.26 -1.95
N MET A 38 0.86 -10.05 -0.86
CA MET A 38 0.31 -9.98 0.50
C MET A 38 -0.62 -8.78 0.70
N ALA A 39 -0.50 -7.74 -0.11
CA ALA A 39 -1.38 -6.58 -0.04
C ALA A 39 -2.75 -6.81 -0.72
N LEU A 40 -2.91 -7.82 -1.57
CA LEU A 40 -4.17 -8.10 -2.28
C LEU A 40 -5.38 -8.30 -1.33
N PRO A 41 -5.28 -9.09 -0.24
CA PRO A 41 -6.40 -9.21 0.69
C PRO A 41 -6.80 -7.88 1.35
N CYS A 42 -5.86 -6.95 1.46
CA CYS A 42 -6.10 -5.63 2.04
C CYS A 42 -7.05 -4.78 1.18
N LEU A 43 -7.03 -4.95 -0.17
CA LEU A 43 -7.94 -4.24 -1.07
C LEU A 43 -9.42 -4.45 -0.74
N TRP A 44 -9.76 -5.62 -0.23
CA TRP A 44 -11.15 -6.03 0.02
C TRP A 44 -11.56 -5.89 1.49
N ARG A 45 -10.58 -5.89 2.41
CA ARG A 45 -10.83 -5.89 3.86
C ARG A 45 -10.53 -4.57 4.55
N ALA A 46 -9.72 -3.71 3.95
CA ALA A 46 -9.36 -2.44 4.57
C ALA A 46 -10.51 -1.43 4.49
N ASP A 47 -10.91 -0.93 5.63
CA ASP A 47 -11.88 0.16 5.79
C ASP A 47 -11.22 1.29 6.60
N PRO A 48 -10.45 2.17 5.93
CA PRO A 48 -9.72 3.24 6.62
C PRO A 48 -10.64 4.26 7.26
N GLU A 49 -11.89 4.41 6.79
CA GLU A 49 -12.86 5.33 7.39
C GLU A 49 -13.35 4.81 8.75
N ARG A 50 -13.67 3.53 8.82
CA ARG A 50 -14.03 2.88 10.08
C ARG A 50 -12.88 2.92 11.09
N ASP A 51 -11.66 2.64 10.64
CA ASP A 51 -10.47 2.70 11.48
C ASP A 51 -10.22 4.11 12.00
N MET A 52 -10.40 5.14 11.17
CA MET A 52 -10.32 6.54 11.57
C MET A 52 -11.36 6.91 12.64
N LEU A 53 -12.61 6.50 12.47
CA LEU A 53 -13.67 6.78 13.45
C LEU A 53 -13.37 6.12 14.80
N LEU A 54 -12.95 4.85 14.80
CA LEU A 54 -12.54 4.13 15.99
C LEU A 54 -11.32 4.76 16.67
N ALA A 55 -10.36 5.23 15.85
CA ALA A 55 -9.17 5.92 16.36
C ALA A 55 -9.52 7.25 17.02
N ARG A 56 -10.40 8.06 16.43
CA ARG A 56 -10.88 9.32 17.02
C ARG A 56 -11.63 9.10 18.33
N ALA A 57 -12.52 8.10 18.40
CA ALA A 57 -13.23 7.75 19.63
C ALA A 57 -12.27 7.29 20.73
N THR A 58 -11.25 6.50 20.38
CA THR A 58 -10.24 6.06 21.33
C THR A 58 -9.37 7.22 21.81
N MET A 59 -9.02 8.14 20.91
CA MET A 59 -8.23 9.33 21.27
C MET A 59 -8.94 10.24 22.27
N THR A 60 -10.25 10.38 22.18
CA THR A 60 -11.04 11.12 23.19
C THR A 60 -10.91 10.50 24.57
N ARG A 61 -10.85 9.16 24.67
CA ARG A 61 -10.60 8.46 25.93
C ARG A 61 -9.17 8.67 26.43
N VAL A 62 -8.19 8.64 25.52
CA VAL A 62 -6.79 8.92 25.87
C VAL A 62 -6.64 10.33 26.42
N ASP A 63 -7.23 11.33 25.76
CA ASP A 63 -7.23 12.72 26.23
C ASP A 63 -7.81 12.83 27.65
N HIS A 64 -8.93 12.16 27.90
CA HIS A 64 -9.60 12.20 29.22
C HIS A 64 -8.76 11.53 30.31
N VAL A 65 -8.17 10.36 30.02
CA VAL A 65 -7.30 9.65 30.98
C VAL A 65 -6.03 10.45 31.25
N ALA A 66 -5.41 11.02 30.22
CA ALA A 66 -4.22 11.86 30.36
C ALA A 66 -4.49 13.04 31.29
N GLN A 67 -5.60 13.78 31.09
CA GLN A 67 -5.97 14.92 31.93
C GLN A 67 -6.24 14.55 33.39
N LEU A 68 -6.85 13.39 33.68
CA LEU A 68 -7.24 12.99 35.02
C LEU A 68 -6.14 12.27 35.80
N ARG A 69 -5.31 11.47 35.12
CA ARG A 69 -4.38 10.53 35.74
C ARG A 69 -2.95 10.62 35.22
N GLY A 70 -2.69 11.54 34.27
CA GLY A 70 -1.42 11.71 33.62
C GLY A 70 -1.17 10.72 32.47
N LEU A 71 -0.13 11.00 31.67
CA LEU A 71 0.23 10.22 30.46
C LEU A 71 0.53 8.76 30.76
N GLN A 72 1.16 8.46 31.88
CA GLN A 72 1.57 7.10 32.25
C GLN A 72 0.39 6.11 32.40
N CYS A 73 -0.81 6.62 32.70
CA CYS A 73 -2.01 5.79 32.83
C CYS A 73 -2.75 5.55 31.52
N THR A 74 -2.29 6.12 30.41
CA THR A 74 -2.92 5.95 29.09
C THR A 74 -2.75 4.55 28.50
N ASP A 75 -1.76 3.78 28.96
CA ASP A 75 -1.51 2.38 28.60
C ASP A 75 -2.72 1.46 28.84
N ARG A 76 -3.59 1.82 29.78
CA ARG A 76 -4.82 1.07 30.11
C ARG A 76 -5.95 1.24 29.09
N VAL A 77 -5.82 2.17 28.16
CA VAL A 77 -6.82 2.40 27.12
C VAL A 77 -6.68 1.34 26.04
N ARG A 78 -7.69 0.49 25.91
CA ARG A 78 -7.73 -0.52 24.84
C ARG A 78 -8.02 0.15 23.50
N ALA A 79 -7.17 -0.09 22.52
CA ALA A 79 -7.37 0.34 21.15
C ALA A 79 -7.66 -0.85 20.23
N ALA A 80 -8.59 -0.68 19.31
CA ALA A 80 -8.98 -1.71 18.35
C ALA A 80 -7.91 -1.89 17.24
N ASN A 81 -7.23 -0.79 16.88
CA ASN A 81 -6.20 -0.81 15.84
C ASN A 81 -4.82 -1.05 16.46
N PRO A 82 -4.01 -2.00 15.91
CA PRO A 82 -2.67 -2.33 16.44
C PRO A 82 -1.71 -1.15 16.45
N PHE A 83 -1.78 -0.26 15.44
CA PHE A 83 -0.95 0.94 15.41
C PHE A 83 -1.29 1.89 16.55
N LEU A 84 -2.57 2.12 16.79
CA LEU A 84 -3.04 2.97 17.87
C LEU A 84 -2.65 2.42 19.24
N ALA A 85 -2.78 1.10 19.43
CA ALA A 85 -2.35 0.45 20.67
C ALA A 85 -0.85 0.63 20.94
N LEU A 86 -0.03 0.50 19.87
CA LEU A 86 1.40 0.72 19.96
C LEU A 86 1.74 2.20 20.27
N ALA A 87 1.06 3.14 19.60
CA ALA A 87 1.28 4.58 19.80
C ALA A 87 0.92 5.01 21.23
N ILE A 88 -0.21 4.52 21.78
CA ILE A 88 -0.63 4.80 23.15
C ILE A 88 0.40 4.26 24.15
N ARG A 89 0.86 3.02 23.96
CA ARG A 89 1.89 2.44 24.84
C ARG A 89 3.19 3.24 24.77
N LYS A 90 3.63 3.61 23.57
CA LYS A 90 4.81 4.44 23.40
C LYS A 90 4.68 5.81 24.04
N LEU A 91 3.50 6.42 23.95
CA LEU A 91 3.22 7.69 24.64
C LEU A 91 3.34 7.56 26.15
N ALA A 92 2.82 6.47 26.74
CA ALA A 92 2.89 6.22 28.19
C ALA A 92 4.30 5.90 28.69
N ASP A 93 5.11 5.19 27.89
CA ASP A 93 6.45 4.74 28.23
C ASP A 93 7.55 5.80 27.99
N THR A 94 7.22 6.87 27.28
CA THR A 94 8.22 7.85 26.84
C THR A 94 8.39 8.98 27.85
N GLU A 95 9.63 9.16 28.33
CA GLU A 95 9.98 10.20 29.30
C GLU A 95 9.98 11.64 28.71
N THR A 96 10.24 11.78 27.40
CA THR A 96 10.36 13.06 26.72
C THR A 96 9.53 13.12 25.47
N VAL A 97 8.89 14.27 25.22
CA VAL A 97 8.05 14.51 24.03
C VAL A 97 8.82 14.28 22.74
N ASP A 98 10.09 14.72 22.68
CA ASP A 98 10.92 14.62 21.49
C ASP A 98 11.19 13.16 21.10
N ARG A 99 11.35 12.25 22.07
CA ARG A 99 11.49 10.81 21.81
C ARG A 99 10.22 10.21 21.21
N PHE A 100 9.07 10.63 21.66
CA PHE A 100 7.81 10.18 21.07
C PHE A 100 7.64 10.71 19.65
N GLU A 101 8.03 11.98 19.39
CA GLU A 101 7.97 12.60 18.06
C GLU A 101 8.86 11.84 17.07
N MET A 102 10.13 11.59 17.42
CA MET A 102 11.04 10.80 16.58
C MET A 102 10.51 9.39 16.30
N TRP A 103 9.97 8.72 17.32
CA TRP A 103 9.38 7.40 17.13
C TRP A 103 8.17 7.45 16.18
N ALA A 104 7.29 8.44 16.33
CA ALA A 104 6.10 8.59 15.50
C ALA A 104 6.48 8.83 14.03
N GLU A 105 7.45 9.71 13.77
CA GLU A 105 7.96 9.97 12.42
C GLU A 105 8.57 8.71 11.79
N GLN A 106 9.38 7.98 12.55
CA GLN A 106 9.99 6.73 12.08
C GLN A 106 8.92 5.66 11.79
N ALA A 107 7.95 5.48 12.69
CA ALA A 107 6.89 4.49 12.54
C ALA A 107 5.99 4.76 11.32
N LEU A 108 5.66 6.04 11.06
CA LEU A 108 4.92 6.48 9.90
C LEU A 108 5.74 6.33 8.61
N GLY A 109 7.03 6.70 8.65
CA GLY A 109 7.97 6.54 7.54
C GLY A 109 8.14 5.08 7.12
N ASP A 110 8.34 4.18 8.07
CA ASP A 110 8.46 2.73 7.84
C ASP A 110 7.19 2.15 7.22
N ARG A 111 6.03 2.61 7.69
CA ARG A 111 4.74 2.18 7.14
C ARG A 111 4.55 2.66 5.72
N ARG A 112 4.83 3.94 5.47
CA ARG A 112 4.80 4.54 4.13
C ARG A 112 5.69 3.77 3.16
N SER A 113 6.92 3.47 3.54
CA SER A 113 7.87 2.70 2.72
C SER A 113 7.36 1.29 2.39
N ARG A 114 6.70 0.62 3.35
CA ARG A 114 6.10 -0.70 3.08
C ARG A 114 4.95 -0.64 2.09
N HIS A 115 4.06 0.35 2.21
CA HIS A 115 2.93 0.53 1.30
C HIS A 115 3.39 0.92 -0.09
N GLU A 116 4.36 1.84 -0.18
CA GLU A 116 4.96 2.27 -1.43
C GLU A 116 5.63 1.12 -2.18
N THR A 117 6.27 0.20 -1.46
CA THR A 117 6.87 -1.00 -2.06
C THR A 117 5.82 -1.89 -2.74
N ALA A 118 4.66 -2.09 -2.12
CA ALA A 118 3.57 -2.88 -2.70
C ALA A 118 2.93 -2.17 -3.91
N HIS A 119 2.72 -0.86 -3.81
CA HIS A 119 2.21 -0.03 -4.89
C HIS A 119 3.15 -0.05 -6.10
N LYS A 120 4.44 0.21 -5.91
CA LYS A 120 5.46 0.21 -6.98
C LYS A 120 5.54 -1.11 -7.72
N PHE A 121 5.37 -2.24 -7.02
CA PHE A 121 5.33 -3.54 -7.68
C PHE A 121 4.19 -3.64 -8.72
N TRP A 122 2.96 -3.29 -8.34
CA TRP A 122 1.82 -3.35 -9.25
C TRP A 122 1.90 -2.29 -10.36
N LEU A 123 2.48 -1.14 -10.08
CA LEU A 123 2.76 -0.12 -11.10
C LEU A 123 3.76 -0.64 -12.13
N SER A 124 4.86 -1.29 -11.68
CA SER A 124 5.81 -1.94 -12.60
C SER A 124 5.14 -2.99 -13.49
N VAL A 125 4.22 -3.79 -12.94
CA VAL A 125 3.47 -4.76 -13.76
C VAL A 125 2.62 -4.05 -14.81
N ALA A 126 1.96 -2.95 -14.43
CA ALA A 126 1.15 -2.15 -15.36
C ALA A 126 1.99 -1.56 -16.50
N ASP A 127 3.19 -1.08 -16.21
CA ASP A 127 4.10 -0.49 -17.20
C ASP A 127 4.74 -1.54 -18.12
N VAL A 128 5.11 -2.70 -17.58
CA VAL A 128 5.83 -3.76 -18.30
C VAL A 128 4.89 -4.60 -19.18
N ALA A 129 3.65 -4.82 -18.76
CA ALA A 129 2.74 -5.70 -19.47
C ALA A 129 2.46 -5.27 -20.93
N PRO A 130 2.20 -3.99 -21.24
CA PRO A 130 2.03 -3.56 -22.64
C PRO A 130 3.32 -3.69 -23.46
N ALA A 131 4.47 -3.41 -22.83
CA ALA A 131 5.77 -3.53 -23.51
C ALA A 131 6.08 -4.98 -23.90
N LEU A 132 5.79 -5.95 -23.01
CA LEU A 132 5.89 -7.38 -23.33
C LEU A 132 4.85 -7.80 -24.38
N GLY A 133 3.66 -7.20 -24.36
CA GLY A 133 2.65 -7.41 -25.40
C GLY A 133 3.17 -6.99 -26.79
N MET A 134 3.78 -5.82 -26.89
CA MET A 134 4.40 -5.35 -28.13
C MET A 134 5.57 -6.25 -28.56
N ALA A 135 6.43 -6.66 -27.64
CA ALA A 135 7.50 -7.61 -27.94
C ALA A 135 6.94 -8.93 -28.50
N GLY A 136 5.84 -9.42 -27.91
CA GLY A 136 5.14 -10.60 -28.41
C GLY A 136 4.59 -10.46 -29.82
N THR A 137 4.11 -9.25 -30.23
CA THR A 137 3.71 -9.01 -31.62
C THR A 137 4.87 -9.12 -32.57
N VAL A 138 6.02 -8.55 -32.22
CA VAL A 138 7.22 -8.65 -33.06
C VAL A 138 7.65 -10.10 -33.21
N ILE A 139 7.68 -10.87 -32.12
CA ILE A 139 8.03 -12.31 -32.17
C ILE A 139 7.03 -13.08 -33.03
N GLY A 140 5.73 -12.81 -32.90
CA GLY A 140 4.70 -13.44 -33.75
C GLY A 140 4.85 -13.12 -35.24
N LEU A 141 5.18 -11.87 -35.60
CA LEU A 141 5.43 -11.46 -36.94
C LEU A 141 6.71 -12.13 -37.53
N VAL A 142 7.78 -12.18 -36.73
CA VAL A 142 9.00 -12.92 -37.14
C VAL A 142 8.68 -14.40 -37.40
N GLY A 143 7.89 -15.02 -36.52
CA GLY A 143 7.44 -16.41 -36.73
C GLY A 143 6.58 -16.57 -37.97
N MET A 144 5.73 -15.60 -38.30
CA MET A 144 4.95 -15.59 -39.55
C MET A 144 5.83 -15.52 -40.78
N PHE A 145 6.83 -14.62 -40.82
CA PHE A 145 7.76 -14.49 -41.96
C PHE A 145 8.64 -15.72 -42.09
N ALA A 146 9.08 -16.33 -41.00
CA ALA A 146 9.87 -17.58 -41.04
C ALA A 146 9.08 -18.78 -41.55
N GLY A 147 7.75 -18.72 -41.49
CA GLY A 147 6.86 -19.78 -41.95
C GLY A 147 6.10 -19.48 -43.24
N MET A 148 6.51 -18.48 -44.03
CA MET A 148 5.79 -18.04 -45.23
C MET A 148 5.65 -19.13 -46.32
N ASP A 149 6.53 -20.13 -46.32
CA ASP A 149 6.46 -21.26 -47.25
C ASP A 149 5.33 -22.24 -46.93
N ASP A 150 4.74 -22.13 -45.73
CA ASP A 150 3.66 -23.02 -45.26
C ASP A 150 2.45 -22.19 -44.76
N PRO A 151 1.40 -22.03 -45.59
CA PRO A 151 0.22 -21.25 -45.27
C PRO A 151 -0.45 -21.68 -43.93
N ALA A 152 -0.29 -22.93 -43.50
CA ALA A 152 -0.85 -23.45 -42.28
C ALA A 152 -0.20 -22.83 -41.00
N LYS A 153 1.02 -22.31 -41.11
CA LYS A 153 1.77 -21.68 -40.00
C LYS A 153 1.49 -20.19 -39.83
N ILE A 154 1.00 -19.52 -40.88
CA ILE A 154 0.76 -18.07 -40.87
C ILE A 154 -0.34 -17.72 -39.85
N GLY A 155 -1.47 -18.43 -39.86
CA GLY A 155 -2.59 -18.17 -38.99
C GLY A 155 -2.25 -18.21 -37.49
N PRO A 156 -1.65 -19.30 -36.99
CA PRO A 156 -1.24 -19.38 -35.59
C PRO A 156 -0.25 -18.30 -35.14
N SER A 157 0.73 -17.95 -35.98
CA SER A 157 1.72 -16.89 -35.68
C SER A 157 1.07 -15.51 -35.58
N MET A 158 0.12 -15.21 -36.46
CA MET A 158 -0.64 -13.95 -36.44
C MET A 158 -1.58 -13.90 -35.21
N ALA A 159 -2.23 -15.01 -34.88
CA ALA A 159 -3.05 -15.12 -33.69
C ALA A 159 -2.23 -14.87 -32.40
N LEU A 160 -1.03 -15.44 -32.30
CA LEU A 160 -0.11 -15.23 -31.19
C LEU A 160 0.24 -13.76 -31.04
N ALA A 161 0.61 -13.08 -32.14
CA ALA A 161 0.93 -11.66 -32.15
C ALA A 161 -0.21 -10.79 -31.59
N LEU A 162 -1.43 -11.02 -32.06
CA LEU A 162 -2.60 -10.26 -31.62
C LEU A 162 -2.97 -10.54 -30.15
N LEU A 163 -2.91 -11.81 -29.74
CA LEU A 163 -3.25 -12.22 -28.38
C LEU A 163 -2.29 -11.68 -27.33
N THR A 164 -1.00 -11.64 -27.63
CA THR A 164 0.00 -11.11 -26.68
C THR A 164 -0.22 -9.64 -26.40
N THR A 165 -0.54 -8.82 -27.41
CA THR A 165 -0.88 -7.40 -27.22
C THR A 165 -2.16 -7.24 -26.42
N LEU A 166 -3.21 -8.00 -26.78
CA LEU A 166 -4.47 -7.95 -26.06
C LEU A 166 -4.27 -8.27 -24.56
N TYR A 167 -3.54 -9.34 -24.26
CA TYR A 167 -3.27 -9.72 -22.86
C TYR A 167 -2.43 -8.69 -22.14
N GLY A 168 -1.44 -8.09 -22.81
CA GLY A 168 -0.64 -7.02 -22.23
C GLY A 168 -1.47 -5.83 -21.81
N VAL A 169 -2.35 -5.35 -22.69
CA VAL A 169 -3.25 -4.22 -22.42
C VAL A 169 -4.28 -4.55 -21.35
N VAL A 170 -4.88 -5.74 -21.40
CA VAL A 170 -5.86 -6.20 -20.40
C VAL A 170 -5.20 -6.31 -19.01
N LEU A 171 -4.06 -6.98 -18.92
CA LEU A 171 -3.32 -7.13 -17.66
C LEU A 171 -2.92 -5.78 -17.07
N ALA A 172 -2.43 -4.87 -17.89
CA ALA A 172 -2.03 -3.53 -17.44
C ALA A 172 -3.21 -2.72 -16.91
N ASN A 173 -4.26 -2.55 -17.74
CA ASN A 173 -5.31 -1.56 -17.49
C ASN A 173 -6.49 -2.10 -16.69
N LEU A 174 -6.80 -3.41 -16.78
CA LEU A 174 -7.92 -4.00 -16.05
C LEU A 174 -7.51 -4.68 -14.74
N VAL A 175 -6.23 -5.00 -14.57
CA VAL A 175 -5.76 -5.71 -13.36
C VAL A 175 -4.73 -4.88 -12.61
N ALA A 176 -3.57 -4.61 -13.20
CA ALA A 176 -2.44 -4.06 -12.47
C ALA A 176 -2.65 -2.59 -12.08
N ALA A 177 -3.08 -1.74 -13.00
CA ALA A 177 -3.31 -0.32 -12.73
C ALA A 177 -4.42 -0.07 -11.68
N PRO A 178 -5.61 -0.71 -11.74
CA PRO A 178 -6.62 -0.55 -10.69
C PRO A 178 -6.15 -1.02 -9.31
N ILE A 179 -5.38 -2.12 -9.26
CA ILE A 179 -4.79 -2.60 -8.00
C ILE A 179 -3.80 -1.57 -7.45
N ALA A 180 -2.89 -1.07 -8.28
CA ALA A 180 -1.92 -0.05 -7.89
C ALA A 180 -2.61 1.22 -7.36
N THR A 181 -3.57 1.75 -8.09
CA THR A 181 -4.33 2.95 -7.70
C THR A 181 -5.07 2.73 -6.39
N ARG A 182 -5.74 1.59 -6.22
CA ARG A 182 -6.47 1.29 -4.99
C ARG A 182 -5.55 1.14 -3.78
N LEU A 183 -4.38 0.52 -3.95
CA LEU A 183 -3.37 0.41 -2.89
C LEU A 183 -2.82 1.78 -2.49
N ALA A 184 -2.58 2.68 -3.46
CA ALA A 184 -2.16 4.05 -3.19
C ALA A 184 -3.20 4.81 -2.37
N ASP A 185 -4.46 4.78 -2.79
CA ASP A 185 -5.60 5.39 -2.11
C ASP A 185 -5.75 4.93 -0.66
N LEU A 186 -5.73 3.61 -0.44
CA LEU A 186 -5.83 3.03 0.90
C LEU A 186 -4.66 3.44 1.78
N SER A 187 -3.45 3.44 1.24
CA SER A 187 -2.23 3.87 1.93
C SER A 187 -2.31 5.34 2.34
N GLU A 188 -2.73 6.21 1.43
CA GLU A 188 -2.83 7.65 1.69
C GLU A 188 -3.84 7.95 2.79
N ARG A 189 -5.03 7.35 2.72
CA ARG A 189 -6.07 7.50 3.75
C ARG A 189 -5.61 6.95 5.12
N GLU A 190 -4.95 5.80 5.14
CA GLU A 190 -4.43 5.21 6.37
C GLU A 190 -3.35 6.10 7.00
N LEU A 191 -2.38 6.56 6.23
CA LEU A 191 -1.32 7.43 6.73
C LEU A 191 -1.85 8.80 7.17
N ALA A 192 -2.86 9.35 6.50
CA ALA A 192 -3.47 10.62 6.87
C ALA A 192 -4.05 10.59 8.29
N TRP A 193 -4.91 9.62 8.61
CA TRP A 193 -5.49 9.54 9.96
C TRP A 193 -4.45 9.18 11.03
N GLN A 194 -3.45 8.35 10.71
CA GLN A 194 -2.36 8.01 11.63
C GLN A 194 -1.49 9.23 11.96
N THR A 195 -1.21 10.05 10.97
CA THR A 195 -0.46 11.30 11.15
C THR A 195 -1.25 12.29 12.02
N GLU A 196 -2.54 12.49 11.74
CA GLU A 196 -3.43 13.33 12.56
C GLU A 196 -3.43 12.87 14.02
N LEU A 197 -3.51 11.55 14.23
CA LEU A 197 -3.51 10.93 15.54
C LEU A 197 -2.20 11.18 16.31
N CYS A 198 -1.05 10.92 15.67
CA CYS A 198 0.26 11.15 16.28
C CYS A 198 0.45 12.64 16.65
N GLN A 199 0.03 13.56 15.78
CA GLN A 199 0.07 14.99 16.08
C GLN A 199 -0.83 15.35 17.27
N ARG A 200 -2.00 14.72 17.40
CA ARG A 200 -2.88 14.94 18.53
C ARG A 200 -2.28 14.42 19.84
N MET A 201 -1.66 13.23 19.81
CA MET A 201 -0.92 12.69 20.95
C MET A 201 0.25 13.58 21.36
N LEU A 202 1.00 14.12 20.41
CA LEU A 202 2.06 15.09 20.68
C LEU A 202 1.55 16.35 21.37
N ARG A 203 0.40 16.88 20.94
CA ARG A 203 -0.21 18.04 21.60
C ARG A 203 -0.60 17.73 23.05
N VAL A 204 -1.12 16.54 23.33
CA VAL A 204 -1.44 16.09 24.70
C VAL A 204 -0.16 15.99 25.53
N ALA A 205 0.87 15.33 25.01
CA ALA A 205 2.16 15.19 25.67
C ALA A 205 2.81 16.54 26.01
N ARG A 206 2.79 17.48 25.08
CA ARG A 206 3.34 18.84 25.29
C ARG A 206 2.56 19.63 26.34
N ARG A 207 1.25 19.43 26.47
CA ARG A 207 0.43 20.08 27.50
C ARG A 207 0.75 19.55 28.90
N GLU A 208 0.94 18.27 29.04
CA GLU A 208 1.25 17.61 30.32
C GLU A 208 2.68 17.92 30.81
N THR A 209 3.64 18.06 29.87
CA THR A 209 5.03 18.39 30.19
C THR A 209 5.30 19.90 30.31
N ALA A 210 4.37 20.76 29.87
CA ALA A 210 4.50 22.19 30.04
C ALA A 210 4.55 22.50 31.55
N PRO A 211 5.57 23.25 32.05
CA PRO A 211 5.63 23.63 33.45
C PRO A 211 4.34 24.37 33.80
N VAL A 212 3.62 23.86 34.82
CA VAL A 212 2.47 24.58 35.37
C VAL A 212 2.98 25.96 35.73
N ARG A 213 2.58 26.96 34.96
CA ARG A 213 2.82 28.35 35.30
C ARG A 213 2.07 28.58 36.61
N ARG A 214 2.78 28.43 37.76
CA ARG A 214 2.27 28.83 39.06
C ARG A 214 1.84 30.28 38.89
N ALA A 215 0.54 30.53 38.88
CA ALA A 215 0.03 31.88 39.03
C ALA A 215 0.70 32.41 40.29
N SER A 216 1.61 33.37 40.13
CA SER A 216 2.16 34.10 41.24
C SER A 216 0.95 34.74 41.94
N ILE A 217 0.60 34.22 43.10
CA ILE A 217 -0.31 34.90 44.03
C ILE A 217 0.44 36.18 44.33
N ARG A 218 0.03 37.24 43.66
CA ARG A 218 0.47 38.61 44.00
C ARG A 218 -0.10 38.81 45.43
N GLU A 219 0.80 38.76 46.39
CA GLU A 219 0.51 39.25 47.73
C GLU A 219 -0.13 40.64 47.62
N VAL A 220 -1.41 40.70 48.00
CA VAL A 220 -2.07 41.98 48.28
C VAL A 220 -1.67 42.31 49.70
N ALA A 221 -0.65 43.14 49.81
CA ALA A 221 -0.36 43.88 51.03
C ALA A 221 -1.16 45.18 51.03
#